data_23969a92139ecb166638d6a77aee1993
#
_entry.id   23969a92139ecb166638d6a77aee1993
#
_cell.length_a   1.000
_cell.length_b   1.000
_cell.length_c   1.000
_cell.angle_alpha   90.00
_cell.angle_beta   90.00
_cell.angle_gamma   90.00
#
_symmetry.space_group_name_H-M   'P 1'
#
loop_
_entity.id
_entity.type
_entity.pdbx_description
1 polymer ?
#
loop_
_entity_poly.entity_id
_entity_poly.type
_entity_poly.pdbx_seq_one_letter_code
_entity_poly.pdbx_strand_id
1 'polypeptide(L)'
;METLQRRPHRRYALYHRRHRLHVVDMGQKQHILLLLLLSVWFMLTGCSSRALREAQGVVAEADSLRAEGVAYTDSMALAEAYNTLEKWQYLYPTDYARVCYYYGRLLRNNDDPVAAMQVFINGTHSHTRDYHILGRTYSNMGSICHLANEFQLSYDMYSRSADMFLKNGDTLLYYCLHSDMAFECAKQGKQNEVYSILGSMPEQLDNIQLQVKNAEAHLILCKFLHKYDSVLYYADSIAKLNGESPMQLISMAQAFCHLHQYDSATYYAQRTMASSSELFNLNNALYILIHCDSINNGYKVYGLSAERADIQKQIEIRQGKLSQAVQLLEQDLGRRPDMRWLYAVVGIILFVLAIGILYYIWRKRKQHHKLIIEVQEKKQEQNILEDSINNLSLLQTEKRKQIIEEVESVCHQFHDPNNIRKDLRWNDYEIMCSIVNFRMFGIVDQLHAYSLSEKEIRLCLLVLFQASTKQMVDLLPYAQSGLGKLKYTTARKLGTNTSNLRIFLLSMMK
;
A
#
# COMPACT_ATOMS: atom_id res chain seq x y z
N MET A 1 -31.45 76.83 21.23
CA MET A 1 -30.77 76.25 20.07
C MET A 1 -29.72 75.26 20.49
N GLU A 2 -30.08 74.20 21.24
CA GLU A 2 -29.13 73.22 21.81
C GLU A 2 -29.77 71.85 21.91
N THR A 3 -30.16 71.23 20.79
CA THR A 3 -30.69 69.83 20.85
C THR A 3 -30.51 69.00 19.60
N LEU A 4 -29.55 69.29 18.71
CA LEU A 4 -29.45 68.54 17.43
C LEU A 4 -28.08 67.90 17.12
N GLN A 5 -27.15 67.75 18.10
CA GLN A 5 -25.79 67.21 17.78
C GLN A 5 -25.42 65.88 18.43
N ARG A 6 -26.33 65.06 18.99
CA ARG A 6 -25.96 63.84 19.72
C ARG A 6 -26.47 62.49 19.19
N ARG A 7 -26.80 62.35 17.91
CA ARG A 7 -27.37 61.05 17.42
C ARG A 7 -26.56 60.15 16.45
N PRO A 8 -25.43 60.52 15.84
CA PRO A 8 -24.73 59.52 15.00
C PRO A 8 -23.86 58.53 15.76
N HIS A 9 -23.22 58.88 16.86
CA HIS A 9 -22.27 58.00 17.56
C HIS A 9 -22.87 56.75 18.26
N ARG A 10 -24.12 56.79 18.68
CA ARG A 10 -24.76 55.61 19.32
C ARG A 10 -25.11 54.48 18.37
N ARG A 11 -25.42 54.73 17.10
CA ARG A 11 -25.72 53.66 16.11
C ARG A 11 -24.47 52.92 15.68
N TYR A 12 -23.33 53.56 15.55
CA TYR A 12 -22.05 52.92 15.22
C TYR A 12 -21.53 52.02 16.33
N ALA A 13 -21.63 52.44 17.58
CA ALA A 13 -21.22 51.62 18.71
C ALA A 13 -22.07 50.33 18.88
N LEU A 14 -23.38 50.40 18.57
CA LEU A 14 -24.29 49.24 18.61
C LEU A 14 -24.04 48.25 17.48
N TYR A 15 -23.66 48.73 16.26
CA TYR A 15 -23.33 47.86 15.12
C TYR A 15 -22.04 47.10 15.35
N HIS A 16 -20.98 47.74 15.86
CA HIS A 16 -19.72 47.09 16.21
C HIS A 16 -19.84 46.11 17.37
N ARG A 17 -20.72 46.39 18.35
CA ARG A 17 -20.99 45.48 19.47
C ARG A 17 -21.75 44.23 19.02
N ARG A 18 -22.70 44.38 18.09
CA ARG A 18 -23.47 43.24 17.50
C ARG A 18 -22.61 42.38 16.60
N HIS A 19 -21.70 42.97 15.83
CA HIS A 19 -20.76 42.19 14.98
C HIS A 19 -19.71 41.44 15.81
N ARG A 20 -19.18 42.02 16.89
CA ARG A 20 -18.28 41.31 17.83
C ARG A 20 -18.97 40.17 18.56
N LEU A 21 -20.19 40.31 18.96
CA LEU A 21 -20.98 39.24 19.60
C LEU A 21 -21.24 38.08 18.64
N HIS A 22 -21.54 38.34 17.37
CA HIS A 22 -21.72 37.27 16.36
C HIS A 22 -20.45 36.52 16.01
N VAL A 23 -19.29 37.18 15.97
CA VAL A 23 -18.01 36.55 15.68
C VAL A 23 -17.53 35.71 16.87
N VAL A 24 -17.75 36.15 18.11
CA VAL A 24 -17.43 35.40 19.34
C VAL A 24 -18.37 34.19 19.48
N ASP A 25 -19.67 34.31 19.16
CA ASP A 25 -20.65 33.23 19.24
C ASP A 25 -20.39 32.15 18.17
N MET A 26 -19.97 32.52 16.96
CA MET A 26 -19.55 31.53 15.94
C MET A 26 -18.28 30.77 16.31
N GLY A 27 -17.30 31.42 16.93
CA GLY A 27 -16.09 30.76 17.41
C GLY A 27 -16.38 29.77 18.53
N GLN A 28 -17.22 30.15 19.51
CA GLN A 28 -17.63 29.25 20.60
C GLN A 28 -18.43 28.03 20.09
N LYS A 29 -19.34 28.18 19.14
CA LYS A 29 -20.09 27.07 18.56
C LYS A 29 -19.20 26.11 17.81
N GLN A 30 -18.18 26.60 17.10
CA GLN A 30 -17.18 25.73 16.43
C GLN A 30 -16.32 24.95 17.43
N HIS A 31 -15.90 25.56 18.53
CA HIS A 31 -15.18 24.88 19.62
C HIS A 31 -16.03 23.83 20.33
N ILE A 32 -17.31 24.11 20.58
CA ILE A 32 -18.25 23.15 21.18
C ILE A 32 -18.48 21.97 20.24
N LEU A 33 -18.66 22.21 18.94
CA LEU A 33 -18.80 21.14 17.94
C LEU A 33 -17.54 20.27 17.85
N LEU A 34 -16.36 20.89 17.87
CA LEU A 34 -15.08 20.19 17.88
C LEU A 34 -14.90 19.33 19.14
N LEU A 35 -15.26 19.87 20.30
CA LEU A 35 -15.22 19.14 21.58
C LEU A 35 -16.23 17.98 21.60
N LEU A 36 -17.43 18.16 21.03
CA LEU A 36 -18.42 17.09 20.87
C LEU A 36 -17.91 16.00 19.92
N LEU A 37 -17.32 16.36 18.79
CA LEU A 37 -16.72 15.40 17.86
C LEU A 37 -15.54 14.66 18.51
N LEU A 38 -14.68 15.34 19.26
CA LEU A 38 -13.61 14.72 20.03
C LEU A 38 -14.13 13.81 21.14
N SER A 39 -15.19 14.18 21.86
CA SER A 39 -15.79 13.35 22.91
C SER A 39 -16.45 12.09 22.33
N VAL A 40 -17.16 12.19 21.19
CA VAL A 40 -17.72 11.06 20.45
C VAL A 40 -16.59 10.15 19.94
N TRP A 41 -15.50 10.73 19.42
CA TRP A 41 -14.33 9.97 18.98
C TRP A 41 -13.65 9.27 20.17
N PHE A 42 -13.51 9.92 21.32
CA PHE A 42 -12.99 9.31 22.57
C PHE A 42 -13.90 8.21 23.12
N MET A 43 -15.23 8.35 23.05
CA MET A 43 -16.17 7.30 23.47
C MET A 43 -16.11 6.09 22.52
N LEU A 44 -16.03 6.31 21.22
CA LEU A 44 -15.88 5.26 20.21
C LEU A 44 -14.55 4.50 20.36
N THR A 45 -13.47 5.16 20.71
CA THR A 45 -12.15 4.54 20.93
C THR A 45 -12.03 3.85 22.30
N GLY A 46 -12.76 4.30 23.31
CA GLY A 46 -12.66 3.77 24.69
C GLY A 46 -13.17 2.33 24.85
N CYS A 47 -14.31 1.98 24.28
CA CYS A 47 -14.86 0.61 24.32
C CYS A 47 -14.10 -0.36 23.39
N SER A 48 -13.59 0.12 22.26
CA SER A 48 -12.79 -0.69 21.34
C SER A 48 -11.41 -1.02 21.89
N SER A 49 -10.85 -0.19 22.79
CA SER A 49 -9.50 -0.37 23.32
C SER A 49 -9.34 -1.58 24.26
N ARG A 50 -10.42 -2.03 24.92
CA ARG A 50 -10.37 -3.22 25.80
C ARG A 50 -10.41 -4.50 24.98
N ALA A 51 -11.38 -4.66 24.09
CA ALA A 51 -11.49 -5.83 23.22
C ALA A 51 -10.25 -5.98 22.32
N LEU A 52 -9.69 -4.86 21.83
CA LEU A 52 -8.46 -4.87 21.04
C LEU A 52 -7.27 -5.37 21.86
N ARG A 53 -7.10 -4.90 23.11
CA ARG A 53 -6.01 -5.37 23.99
C ARG A 53 -6.16 -6.84 24.35
N GLU A 54 -7.39 -7.32 24.58
CA GLU A 54 -7.68 -8.73 24.82
C GLU A 54 -7.31 -9.57 23.59
N ALA A 55 -7.70 -9.14 22.38
CA ALA A 55 -7.33 -9.80 21.13
C ALA A 55 -5.80 -9.83 20.89
N GLN A 56 -5.11 -8.74 21.16
CA GLN A 56 -3.65 -8.68 21.10
C GLN A 56 -2.99 -9.58 22.17
N GLY A 57 -3.60 -9.71 23.34
CA GLY A 57 -3.16 -10.64 24.39
C GLY A 57 -3.22 -12.09 23.92
N VAL A 58 -4.30 -12.50 23.26
CA VAL A 58 -4.45 -13.84 22.66
C VAL A 58 -3.37 -14.12 21.62
N VAL A 59 -3.06 -13.14 20.77
CA VAL A 59 -1.98 -13.27 19.77
C VAL A 59 -0.62 -13.44 20.44
N ALA A 60 -0.33 -12.62 21.46
CA ALA A 60 0.93 -12.69 22.20
C ALA A 60 1.11 -14.03 22.93
N GLU A 61 0.04 -14.56 23.53
CA GLU A 61 0.02 -15.88 24.15
C GLU A 61 0.25 -17.00 23.13
N ALA A 62 -0.40 -16.93 21.97
CA ALA A 62 -0.21 -17.89 20.88
C ALA A 62 1.23 -17.83 20.33
N ASP A 63 1.86 -16.65 20.24
CA ASP A 63 3.27 -16.49 19.88
C ASP A 63 4.20 -17.12 20.92
N SER A 64 3.92 -16.93 22.22
CA SER A 64 4.71 -17.53 23.31
C SER A 64 4.65 -19.06 23.29
N LEU A 65 3.44 -19.63 23.23
CA LEU A 65 3.26 -21.08 23.15
C LEU A 65 3.93 -21.68 21.91
N ARG A 66 3.87 -20.98 20.78
CA ARG A 66 4.59 -21.41 19.58
C ARG A 66 6.09 -21.44 19.77
N ALA A 67 6.66 -20.48 20.49
CA ALA A 67 8.10 -20.45 20.78
C ALA A 67 8.51 -21.66 21.65
N GLU A 68 7.62 -22.13 22.50
CA GLU A 68 7.76 -23.34 23.32
C GLU A 68 7.45 -24.65 22.55
N GLY A 69 7.06 -24.55 21.26
CA GLY A 69 6.66 -25.71 20.47
C GLY A 69 5.23 -26.19 20.71
N VAL A 70 4.44 -25.46 21.50
CA VAL A 70 3.06 -25.81 21.88
C VAL A 70 2.07 -25.11 20.95
N ALA A 71 1.00 -25.83 20.56
CA ALA A 71 -0.06 -25.24 19.77
C ALA A 71 -1.09 -24.53 20.66
N TYR A 72 -1.51 -23.33 20.28
CA TYR A 72 -2.66 -22.68 20.90
C TYR A 72 -3.96 -23.39 20.48
N THR A 73 -4.80 -23.76 21.43
CA THR A 73 -5.97 -24.63 21.18
C THR A 73 -7.33 -24.00 21.47
N ASP A 74 -7.39 -22.82 22.12
CA ASP A 74 -8.65 -22.15 22.37
C ASP A 74 -9.23 -21.54 21.09
N SER A 75 -10.21 -22.26 20.52
CA SER A 75 -10.85 -21.87 19.27
C SER A 75 -11.75 -20.64 19.42
N MET A 76 -12.39 -20.45 20.58
CA MET A 76 -13.26 -19.31 20.82
C MET A 76 -12.44 -18.02 20.95
N ALA A 77 -11.39 -18.06 21.75
CA ALA A 77 -10.50 -16.91 21.92
C ALA A 77 -9.86 -16.47 20.60
N LEU A 78 -9.39 -17.40 19.74
CA LEU A 78 -8.86 -17.09 18.43
C LEU A 78 -9.93 -16.53 17.48
N ALA A 79 -11.15 -17.07 17.49
CA ALA A 79 -12.24 -16.55 16.65
C ALA A 79 -12.65 -15.12 17.04
N GLU A 80 -12.76 -14.84 18.35
CA GLU A 80 -13.06 -13.50 18.86
C GLU A 80 -11.93 -12.50 18.56
N ALA A 81 -10.67 -12.93 18.73
CA ALA A 81 -9.50 -12.13 18.39
C ALA A 81 -9.43 -11.81 16.88
N TYR A 82 -9.72 -12.81 16.02
CA TYR A 82 -9.82 -12.63 14.58
C TYR A 82 -10.88 -11.59 14.21
N ASN A 83 -12.13 -11.75 14.68
CA ASN A 83 -13.24 -10.84 14.39
C ASN A 83 -12.97 -9.41 14.91
N THR A 84 -12.22 -9.29 16.00
CA THR A 84 -11.86 -8.00 16.56
C THR A 84 -10.77 -7.34 15.71
N LEU A 85 -9.65 -8.06 15.44
CA LEU A 85 -8.50 -7.52 14.68
C LEU A 85 -8.82 -7.27 13.21
N GLU A 86 -9.78 -7.99 12.61
CA GLU A 86 -10.27 -7.73 11.26
C GLU A 86 -10.75 -6.29 11.08
N LYS A 87 -11.46 -5.73 12.08
CA LYS A 87 -11.93 -4.34 12.08
C LYS A 87 -10.79 -3.33 12.16
N TRP A 88 -9.64 -3.76 12.68
CA TRP A 88 -8.46 -2.94 12.94
C TRP A 88 -7.26 -3.31 12.03
N GLN A 89 -7.47 -4.13 11.00
CA GLN A 89 -6.41 -4.71 10.17
C GLN A 89 -5.47 -3.67 9.54
N TYR A 90 -5.97 -2.48 9.20
CA TYR A 90 -5.14 -1.40 8.62
C TYR A 90 -4.24 -0.70 9.66
N LEU A 91 -4.63 -0.70 10.93
CA LEU A 91 -3.86 -0.09 12.03
C LEU A 91 -2.92 -1.09 12.68
N TYR A 92 -3.33 -2.37 12.74
CA TYR A 92 -2.58 -3.46 13.36
C TYR A 92 -2.40 -4.63 12.38
N PRO A 93 -1.76 -4.40 11.21
CA PRO A 93 -1.66 -5.42 10.16
C PRO A 93 -0.89 -6.65 10.61
N THR A 94 0.10 -6.49 11.49
CA THR A 94 0.91 -7.60 11.98
C THR A 94 0.13 -8.49 12.93
N ASP A 95 -0.61 -7.91 13.88
CA ASP A 95 -1.43 -8.69 14.83
C ASP A 95 -2.56 -9.41 14.07
N TYR A 96 -3.14 -8.76 13.06
CA TYR A 96 -4.13 -9.38 12.19
C TYR A 96 -3.56 -10.56 11.39
N ALA A 97 -2.38 -10.40 10.77
CA ALA A 97 -1.73 -11.51 10.07
C ALA A 97 -1.43 -12.69 11.00
N ARG A 98 -0.97 -12.42 12.21
CA ARG A 98 -0.68 -13.44 13.22
C ARG A 98 -1.92 -14.19 13.66
N VAL A 99 -3.01 -13.49 13.98
CA VAL A 99 -4.26 -14.17 14.35
C VAL A 99 -4.82 -14.99 13.18
N CYS A 100 -4.72 -14.49 11.95
CA CYS A 100 -5.10 -15.26 10.76
C CYS A 100 -4.28 -16.57 10.66
N TYR A 101 -2.97 -16.50 10.88
CA TYR A 101 -2.14 -17.69 10.88
C TYR A 101 -2.54 -18.69 11.95
N TYR A 102 -2.73 -18.26 13.22
CA TYR A 102 -3.07 -19.17 14.32
C TYR A 102 -4.46 -19.75 14.17
N TYR A 103 -5.45 -18.92 13.87
CA TYR A 103 -6.83 -19.34 13.69
C TYR A 103 -7.00 -20.23 12.46
N GLY A 104 -6.42 -19.87 11.33
CA GLY A 104 -6.43 -20.70 10.12
C GLY A 104 -5.76 -22.07 10.34
N ARG A 105 -4.65 -22.13 11.09
CA ARG A 105 -3.99 -23.38 11.45
C ARG A 105 -4.88 -24.25 12.36
N LEU A 106 -5.58 -23.64 13.31
CA LEU A 106 -6.53 -24.35 14.18
C LEU A 106 -7.68 -24.92 13.37
N LEU A 107 -8.29 -24.12 12.49
CA LEU A 107 -9.39 -24.56 11.61
C LEU A 107 -8.95 -25.72 10.72
N ARG A 108 -7.76 -25.65 10.12
CA ARG A 108 -7.20 -26.76 9.33
C ARG A 108 -7.05 -28.04 10.16
N ASN A 109 -6.55 -27.94 11.39
CA ASN A 109 -6.39 -29.08 12.27
C ASN A 109 -7.73 -29.69 12.72
N ASN A 110 -8.79 -28.88 12.75
CA ASN A 110 -10.17 -29.31 13.04
C ASN A 110 -10.93 -29.79 11.78
N ASP A 111 -10.23 -30.13 10.69
CA ASP A 111 -10.79 -30.64 9.42
C ASP A 111 -11.78 -29.66 8.73
N ASP A 112 -11.53 -28.35 8.90
CA ASP A 112 -12.22 -27.29 8.14
C ASP A 112 -11.23 -26.53 7.23
N PRO A 113 -10.80 -27.15 6.12
CA PRO A 113 -9.84 -26.52 5.21
C PRO A 113 -10.42 -25.31 4.45
N VAL A 114 -11.75 -25.22 4.32
CA VAL A 114 -12.42 -24.12 3.60
C VAL A 114 -12.32 -22.84 4.43
N ALA A 115 -12.74 -22.88 5.69
CA ALA A 115 -12.61 -21.74 6.59
C ALA A 115 -11.12 -21.39 6.82
N ALA A 116 -10.25 -22.40 6.97
CA ALA A 116 -8.81 -22.19 7.11
C ALA A 116 -8.23 -21.41 5.90
N MET A 117 -8.54 -21.82 4.67
CA MET A 117 -8.06 -21.18 3.46
C MET A 117 -8.54 -19.71 3.39
N GLN A 118 -9.82 -19.45 3.69
CA GLN A 118 -10.35 -18.08 3.71
C GLN A 118 -9.59 -17.19 4.70
N VAL A 119 -9.35 -17.70 5.91
CA VAL A 119 -8.61 -16.96 6.95
C VAL A 119 -7.16 -16.73 6.55
N PHE A 120 -6.50 -17.73 5.93
CA PHE A 120 -5.13 -17.56 5.40
C PHE A 120 -5.06 -16.52 4.29
N ILE A 121 -6.00 -16.54 3.34
CA ILE A 121 -6.10 -15.52 2.27
C ILE A 121 -6.21 -14.12 2.89
N ASN A 122 -7.11 -13.93 3.87
CA ASN A 122 -7.27 -12.66 4.56
C ASN A 122 -5.97 -12.20 5.24
N GLY A 123 -5.23 -13.13 5.86
CA GLY A 123 -3.92 -12.88 6.46
C GLY A 123 -2.87 -12.42 5.45
N THR A 124 -2.87 -12.98 4.23
CA THR A 124 -1.92 -12.57 3.18
C THR A 124 -2.19 -11.16 2.64
N HIS A 125 -3.42 -10.67 2.78
CA HIS A 125 -3.82 -9.31 2.37
C HIS A 125 -3.57 -8.23 3.43
N SER A 126 -3.03 -8.59 4.60
CA SER A 126 -2.90 -7.70 5.77
C SER A 126 -1.86 -6.58 5.65
N HIS A 127 -1.13 -6.47 4.55
CA HIS A 127 -0.03 -5.50 4.37
C HIS A 127 1.06 -5.53 5.46
N THR A 128 1.17 -6.63 6.21
CA THR A 128 2.22 -6.78 7.23
C THR A 128 3.61 -6.92 6.61
N ARG A 129 4.64 -6.57 7.38
CA ARG A 129 6.05 -6.86 7.08
C ARG A 129 6.60 -8.02 7.92
N ASP A 130 5.76 -8.73 8.64
CA ASP A 130 6.14 -9.98 9.33
C ASP A 130 6.25 -11.11 8.30
N TYR A 131 7.39 -11.12 7.59
CA TYR A 131 7.65 -12.09 6.52
C TYR A 131 7.69 -13.53 7.05
N HIS A 132 8.05 -13.74 8.32
CA HIS A 132 8.04 -15.06 8.93
C HIS A 132 6.60 -15.62 9.00
N ILE A 133 5.63 -14.82 9.48
CA ILE A 133 4.23 -15.22 9.55
C ILE A 133 3.62 -15.39 8.16
N LEU A 134 3.92 -14.49 7.23
CA LEU A 134 3.48 -14.65 5.83
C LEU A 134 4.02 -15.93 5.19
N GLY A 135 5.29 -16.25 5.41
CA GLY A 135 5.90 -17.48 4.93
C GLY A 135 5.16 -18.70 5.47
N ARG A 136 4.92 -18.75 6.78
CA ARG A 136 4.15 -19.84 7.38
C ARG A 136 2.70 -19.92 6.90
N THR A 137 2.06 -18.80 6.63
CA THR A 137 0.70 -18.75 6.08
C THR A 137 0.67 -19.37 4.68
N TYR A 138 1.57 -18.95 3.77
CA TYR A 138 1.68 -19.54 2.44
C TYR A 138 2.03 -21.04 2.48
N SER A 139 2.91 -21.48 3.40
CA SER A 139 3.23 -22.89 3.59
C SER A 139 1.99 -23.71 3.98
N ASN A 140 1.12 -23.17 4.86
CA ASN A 140 -0.14 -23.85 5.22
C ASN A 140 -1.12 -23.90 4.03
N MET A 141 -1.21 -22.84 3.23
CA MET A 141 -2.02 -22.84 2.00
C MET A 141 -1.49 -23.89 1.00
N GLY A 142 -0.17 -23.97 0.80
CA GLY A 142 0.47 -25.00 0.01
C GLY A 142 0.12 -26.41 0.49
N SER A 143 0.17 -26.64 1.80
CA SER A 143 -0.22 -27.93 2.38
C SER A 143 -1.68 -28.32 2.09
N ILE A 144 -2.62 -27.35 2.10
CA ILE A 144 -4.03 -27.61 1.74
C ILE A 144 -4.11 -27.99 0.23
N CYS A 145 -3.41 -27.25 -0.64
CA CYS A 145 -3.36 -27.55 -2.07
C CYS A 145 -2.73 -28.93 -2.34
N HIS A 146 -1.66 -29.29 -1.63
CA HIS A 146 -1.06 -30.62 -1.68
C HIS A 146 -2.06 -31.71 -1.35
N LEU A 147 -2.80 -31.57 -0.24
CA LEU A 147 -3.82 -32.53 0.18
C LEU A 147 -5.00 -32.62 -0.79
N ALA A 148 -5.26 -31.54 -1.54
CA ALA A 148 -6.26 -31.53 -2.63
C ALA A 148 -5.75 -32.18 -3.92
N ASN A 149 -4.48 -32.61 -3.99
CA ASN A 149 -3.75 -33.08 -5.17
C ASN A 149 -3.52 -32.00 -6.25
N GLU A 150 -3.63 -30.71 -5.87
CA GLU A 150 -3.32 -29.57 -6.74
C GLU A 150 -1.84 -29.20 -6.62
N PHE A 151 -0.98 -30.08 -7.17
CA PHE A 151 0.46 -30.04 -6.94
C PHE A 151 1.13 -28.80 -7.52
N GLN A 152 0.64 -28.27 -8.65
CA GLN A 152 1.20 -27.03 -9.21
C GLN A 152 0.88 -25.84 -8.33
N LEU A 153 -0.36 -25.73 -7.84
CA LEU A 153 -0.77 -24.64 -6.97
C LEU A 153 -0.08 -24.74 -5.59
N SER A 154 0.12 -25.96 -5.10
CA SER A 154 0.94 -26.24 -3.91
C SER A 154 2.37 -25.71 -4.08
N TYR A 155 3.01 -26.06 -5.21
CA TYR A 155 4.34 -25.54 -5.59
C TYR A 155 4.39 -24.02 -5.58
N ASP A 156 3.41 -23.36 -6.20
CA ASP A 156 3.34 -21.89 -6.27
C ASP A 156 3.21 -21.26 -4.87
N MET A 157 2.44 -21.87 -3.97
CA MET A 157 2.32 -21.40 -2.59
C MET A 157 3.60 -21.62 -1.78
N TYR A 158 4.28 -22.77 -1.96
CA TYR A 158 5.58 -23.02 -1.33
C TYR A 158 6.66 -22.08 -1.87
N SER A 159 6.64 -21.75 -3.15
CA SER A 159 7.54 -20.74 -3.73
C SER A 159 7.36 -19.38 -3.10
N ARG A 160 6.09 -18.91 -2.96
CA ARG A 160 5.81 -17.64 -2.24
C ARG A 160 6.24 -17.70 -0.79
N SER A 161 6.05 -18.83 -0.12
CA SER A 161 6.50 -19.04 1.25
C SER A 161 8.02 -18.95 1.36
N ALA A 162 8.77 -19.58 0.44
CA ALA A 162 10.22 -19.53 0.38
C ALA A 162 10.72 -18.09 0.21
N ASP A 163 10.12 -17.33 -0.70
CA ASP A 163 10.43 -15.90 -0.88
C ASP A 163 10.25 -15.08 0.41
N MET A 164 9.21 -15.38 1.21
CA MET A 164 8.99 -14.71 2.48
C MET A 164 10.05 -15.07 3.50
N PHE A 165 10.42 -16.36 3.63
CA PHE A 165 11.48 -16.76 4.54
C PHE A 165 12.84 -16.21 4.13
N LEU A 166 13.14 -16.13 2.84
CA LEU A 166 14.34 -15.49 2.34
C LEU A 166 14.40 -14.01 2.73
N LYS A 167 13.29 -13.28 2.58
CA LYS A 167 13.17 -11.87 3.03
C LYS A 167 13.32 -11.72 4.54
N ASN A 168 12.94 -12.74 5.30
CA ASN A 168 13.11 -12.75 6.75
C ASN A 168 14.53 -13.19 7.20
N GLY A 169 15.35 -13.73 6.32
CA GLY A 169 16.66 -14.29 6.63
C GLY A 169 16.62 -15.73 7.16
N ASP A 170 15.48 -16.42 7.09
CA ASP A 170 15.30 -17.80 7.58
C ASP A 170 15.76 -18.82 6.51
N THR A 171 17.07 -18.96 6.36
CA THR A 171 17.68 -19.81 5.33
C THR A 171 17.31 -21.28 5.46
N LEU A 172 17.17 -21.79 6.68
CA LEU A 172 16.77 -23.20 6.89
C LEU A 172 15.36 -23.45 6.39
N LEU A 173 14.40 -22.61 6.75
CA LEU A 173 13.00 -22.72 6.27
C LEU A 173 12.90 -22.51 4.78
N TYR A 174 13.70 -21.60 4.22
CA TYR A 174 13.82 -21.43 2.77
C TYR A 174 14.20 -22.74 2.06
N TYR A 175 15.26 -23.45 2.52
CA TYR A 175 15.65 -24.70 1.90
C TYR A 175 14.67 -25.85 2.18
N CYS A 176 14.03 -25.87 3.35
CA CYS A 176 12.96 -26.83 3.63
C CYS A 176 11.82 -26.71 2.61
N LEU A 177 11.46 -25.48 2.24
CA LEU A 177 10.43 -25.27 1.22
C LEU A 177 10.89 -25.64 -0.19
N HIS A 178 12.17 -25.49 -0.52
CA HIS A 178 12.71 -26.01 -1.77
C HIS A 178 12.57 -27.53 -1.85
N SER A 179 12.80 -28.25 -0.73
CA SER A 179 12.53 -29.68 -0.68
C SER A 179 11.05 -30.01 -0.86
N ASP A 180 10.14 -29.23 -0.23
CA ASP A 180 8.71 -29.38 -0.43
C ASP A 180 8.30 -29.11 -1.90
N MET A 181 8.89 -28.09 -2.54
CA MET A 181 8.69 -27.82 -3.98
C MET A 181 9.20 -28.96 -4.85
N ALA A 182 10.37 -29.54 -4.54
CA ALA A 182 10.89 -30.72 -5.23
C ALA A 182 9.95 -31.92 -5.06
N PHE A 183 9.37 -32.09 -3.88
CA PHE A 183 8.36 -33.12 -3.63
C PHE A 183 7.12 -32.94 -4.51
N GLU A 184 6.62 -31.70 -4.68
CA GLU A 184 5.49 -31.42 -5.57
C GLU A 184 5.84 -31.70 -7.05
N CYS A 185 7.04 -31.34 -7.48
CA CYS A 185 7.55 -31.70 -8.80
C CYS A 185 7.64 -33.22 -8.99
N ALA A 186 8.10 -33.95 -7.95
CA ALA A 186 8.17 -35.40 -7.97
C ALA A 186 6.80 -36.06 -8.12
N LYS A 187 5.76 -35.53 -7.44
CA LYS A 187 4.37 -35.97 -7.62
C LYS A 187 3.83 -35.79 -9.04
N GLN A 188 4.37 -34.81 -9.77
CA GLN A 188 4.03 -34.54 -11.17
C GLN A 188 4.95 -35.28 -12.18
N GLY A 189 5.93 -36.05 -11.70
CA GLY A 189 6.92 -36.76 -12.55
C GLY A 189 7.93 -35.84 -13.23
N LYS A 190 8.08 -34.61 -12.79
CA LYS A 190 9.00 -33.60 -13.35
C LYS A 190 10.44 -33.81 -12.86
N GLN A 191 11.06 -34.87 -13.35
CA GLN A 191 12.37 -35.35 -12.90
C GLN A 191 13.46 -34.28 -12.97
N ASN A 192 13.55 -33.55 -14.09
CA ASN A 192 14.59 -32.52 -14.28
C ASN A 192 14.45 -31.37 -13.30
N GLU A 193 13.22 -30.95 -12.97
CA GLU A 193 12.93 -29.92 -12.01
C GLU A 193 13.32 -30.35 -10.60
N VAL A 194 13.02 -31.62 -10.22
CA VAL A 194 13.44 -32.17 -8.91
C VAL A 194 14.95 -32.09 -8.75
N TYR A 195 15.72 -32.61 -9.76
CA TYR A 195 17.16 -32.57 -9.68
C TYR A 195 17.74 -31.16 -9.70
N SER A 196 17.13 -30.23 -10.44
CA SER A 196 17.54 -28.83 -10.47
C SER A 196 17.35 -28.18 -9.10
N ILE A 197 16.18 -28.39 -8.46
CA ILE A 197 15.88 -27.80 -7.16
C ILE A 197 16.79 -28.39 -6.08
N LEU A 198 16.89 -29.72 -5.98
CA LEU A 198 17.70 -30.40 -4.98
C LEU A 198 19.21 -30.16 -5.18
N GLY A 199 19.66 -30.07 -6.43
CA GLY A 199 21.05 -29.79 -6.78
C GLY A 199 21.46 -28.31 -6.52
N SER A 200 20.51 -27.39 -6.35
CA SER A 200 20.79 -26.01 -5.98
C SER A 200 20.99 -25.81 -4.47
N MET A 201 20.78 -26.86 -3.68
CA MET A 201 20.95 -26.80 -2.21
C MET A 201 22.43 -26.91 -1.82
N PRO A 202 22.84 -26.23 -0.73
CA PRO A 202 24.20 -26.36 -0.21
C PRO A 202 24.52 -27.80 0.18
N GLU A 203 25.68 -28.31 -0.23
CA GLU A 203 26.12 -29.69 0.08
C GLU A 203 26.32 -29.93 1.60
N GLN A 204 26.61 -28.89 2.38
CA GLN A 204 26.92 -28.97 3.80
C GLN A 204 25.72 -28.61 4.70
N LEU A 205 24.54 -29.07 4.34
CA LEU A 205 23.38 -28.88 5.24
C LEU A 205 23.40 -29.94 6.35
N ASP A 206 24.04 -29.59 7.44
CA ASP A 206 24.11 -30.43 8.66
C ASP A 206 22.81 -30.37 9.47
N ASN A 207 21.68 -30.49 8.76
CA ASN A 207 20.33 -30.45 9.32
C ASN A 207 19.54 -31.69 8.94
N ILE A 208 19.25 -32.53 9.92
CA ILE A 208 18.54 -33.81 9.75
C ILE A 208 17.17 -33.59 9.07
N GLN A 209 16.43 -32.55 9.47
CA GLN A 209 15.10 -32.27 8.90
C GLN A 209 15.16 -32.03 7.39
N LEU A 210 16.16 -31.29 6.93
CA LEU A 210 16.32 -31.02 5.50
C LEU A 210 16.80 -32.26 4.75
N GLN A 211 17.70 -33.06 5.33
CA GLN A 211 18.13 -34.34 4.75
C GLN A 211 16.96 -35.28 4.57
N VAL A 212 16.06 -35.36 5.56
CA VAL A 212 14.83 -36.17 5.50
C VAL A 212 13.93 -35.69 4.36
N LYS A 213 13.65 -34.37 4.27
CA LYS A 213 12.80 -33.82 3.20
C LYS A 213 13.38 -34.05 1.80
N ASN A 214 14.69 -33.91 1.65
CA ASN A 214 15.35 -34.20 0.37
C ASN A 214 15.21 -35.68 0.00
N ALA A 215 15.40 -36.59 0.94
CA ALA A 215 15.23 -38.01 0.73
C ALA A 215 13.76 -38.37 0.42
N GLU A 216 12.78 -37.69 1.05
CA GLU A 216 11.36 -37.85 0.72
C GLU A 216 11.03 -37.42 -0.72
N ALA A 217 11.59 -36.31 -1.19
CA ALA A 217 11.41 -35.90 -2.60
C ALA A 217 11.97 -36.95 -3.58
N HIS A 218 13.16 -37.47 -3.28
CA HIS A 218 13.73 -38.56 -4.11
C HIS A 218 12.91 -39.85 -4.03
N LEU A 219 12.41 -40.22 -2.86
CA LEU A 219 11.55 -41.39 -2.67
C LEU A 219 10.29 -41.30 -3.56
N ILE A 220 9.60 -40.13 -3.52
CA ILE A 220 8.42 -39.94 -4.36
C ILE A 220 8.73 -39.94 -5.83
N LEU A 221 9.84 -39.31 -6.25
CA LEU A 221 10.28 -39.38 -7.63
C LEU A 221 10.57 -40.83 -8.08
N CYS A 222 11.25 -41.61 -7.24
CA CYS A 222 11.52 -43.02 -7.54
C CYS A 222 10.23 -43.85 -7.65
N LYS A 223 9.22 -43.57 -6.81
CA LYS A 223 7.87 -44.17 -6.92
C LYS A 223 7.25 -43.86 -8.28
N PHE A 224 7.27 -42.61 -8.69
CA PHE A 224 6.72 -42.17 -9.98
C PHE A 224 7.44 -42.84 -11.16
N LEU A 225 8.76 -42.99 -11.06
CA LEU A 225 9.59 -43.64 -12.07
C LEU A 225 9.61 -45.18 -12.00
N HIS A 226 8.80 -45.79 -11.11
CA HIS A 226 8.75 -47.24 -10.87
C HIS A 226 10.09 -47.88 -10.51
N LYS A 227 11.01 -47.11 -9.86
CA LYS A 227 12.33 -47.60 -9.40
C LYS A 227 12.23 -48.09 -7.96
N TYR A 228 11.58 -49.25 -7.75
CA TYR A 228 11.18 -49.72 -6.42
C TYR A 228 12.35 -50.04 -5.50
N ASP A 229 13.49 -50.54 -6.01
CA ASP A 229 14.71 -50.72 -5.20
C ASP A 229 15.23 -49.40 -4.62
N SER A 230 15.18 -48.33 -5.44
CA SER A 230 15.53 -46.98 -4.97
C SER A 230 14.51 -46.43 -3.95
N VAL A 231 13.23 -46.79 -4.09
CA VAL A 231 12.20 -46.44 -3.08
C VAL A 231 12.56 -47.05 -1.73
N LEU A 232 12.95 -48.35 -1.70
CA LEU A 232 13.36 -49.07 -0.49
C LEU A 232 14.62 -48.42 0.13
N TYR A 233 15.62 -48.07 -0.72
CA TYR A 233 16.82 -47.37 -0.28
C TYR A 233 16.54 -46.04 0.42
N TYR A 234 15.73 -45.18 -0.20
CA TYR A 234 15.39 -43.89 0.38
C TYR A 234 14.51 -44.02 1.63
N ALA A 235 13.56 -44.96 1.63
CA ALA A 235 12.72 -45.20 2.82
C ALA A 235 13.54 -45.66 4.03
N ASP A 236 14.53 -46.57 3.81
CA ASP A 236 15.47 -47.02 4.85
C ASP A 236 16.37 -45.86 5.32
N SER A 237 16.84 -45.04 4.39
CA SER A 237 17.68 -43.87 4.72
C SER A 237 16.93 -42.87 5.59
N ILE A 238 15.65 -42.57 5.28
CA ILE A 238 14.81 -41.71 6.06
C ILE A 238 14.56 -42.30 7.47
N ALA A 239 14.24 -43.61 7.52
CA ALA A 239 14.03 -44.33 8.78
C ALA A 239 15.25 -44.26 9.72
N LYS A 240 16.45 -44.34 9.16
CA LYS A 240 17.71 -44.19 9.95
C LYS A 240 17.93 -42.77 10.47
N LEU A 241 17.49 -41.74 9.73
CA LEU A 241 17.66 -40.32 10.10
C LEU A 241 16.62 -39.86 11.12
N ASN A 242 15.36 -40.25 10.97
CA ASN A 242 14.21 -39.68 11.73
C ASN A 242 13.28 -40.72 12.35
N GLY A 243 13.65 -41.99 12.28
CA GLY A 243 12.75 -43.07 12.67
C GLY A 243 11.72 -43.40 11.58
N GLU A 244 10.99 -44.48 11.79
CA GLU A 244 9.97 -44.93 10.85
C GLU A 244 8.70 -44.07 10.96
N SER A 245 8.17 -43.66 9.82
CA SER A 245 6.87 -42.98 9.74
C SER A 245 5.87 -43.78 8.90
N PRO A 246 4.55 -43.54 9.07
CA PRO A 246 3.55 -44.23 8.25
C PRO A 246 3.74 -44.00 6.75
N MET A 247 4.25 -42.87 6.30
CA MET A 247 4.52 -42.58 4.90
C MET A 247 5.62 -43.47 4.33
N GLN A 248 6.67 -43.74 5.09
CA GLN A 248 7.75 -44.65 4.70
C GLN A 248 7.26 -46.08 4.69
N LEU A 249 6.59 -46.53 5.74
CA LEU A 249 6.05 -47.87 5.84
C LEU A 249 5.12 -48.21 4.67
N ILE A 250 4.19 -47.31 4.30
CA ILE A 250 3.32 -47.50 3.16
C ILE A 250 4.07 -47.47 1.83
N SER A 251 5.12 -46.66 1.72
CA SER A 251 5.97 -46.65 0.50
C SER A 251 6.75 -47.93 0.35
N MET A 252 7.27 -48.48 1.46
CA MET A 252 7.93 -49.80 1.45
C MET A 252 6.94 -50.92 1.10
N ALA A 253 5.74 -50.91 1.69
CA ALA A 253 4.69 -51.87 1.38
C ALA A 253 4.34 -51.87 -0.10
N GLN A 254 4.18 -50.69 -0.70
CA GLN A 254 3.92 -50.53 -2.13
C GLN A 254 5.09 -51.04 -2.98
N ALA A 255 6.34 -50.72 -2.62
CA ALA A 255 7.52 -51.16 -3.34
C ALA A 255 7.64 -52.69 -3.30
N PHE A 256 7.52 -53.32 -2.16
CA PHE A 256 7.54 -54.78 -2.03
C PHE A 256 6.39 -55.46 -2.79
N CYS A 257 5.20 -54.87 -2.81
CA CYS A 257 4.08 -55.37 -3.57
C CYS A 257 4.38 -55.38 -5.08
N HIS A 258 4.97 -54.31 -5.61
CA HIS A 258 5.37 -54.24 -7.00
C HIS A 258 6.58 -55.15 -7.35
N LEU A 259 7.43 -55.45 -6.38
CA LEU A 259 8.52 -56.40 -6.51
C LEU A 259 8.06 -57.87 -6.30
N HIS A 260 6.74 -58.10 -6.18
CA HIS A 260 6.12 -59.43 -5.93
C HIS A 260 6.57 -60.08 -4.62
N GLN A 261 7.06 -59.30 -3.65
CA GLN A 261 7.45 -59.79 -2.33
C GLN A 261 6.28 -59.61 -1.34
N TYR A 262 5.24 -60.41 -1.53
CA TYR A 262 3.93 -60.20 -0.88
C TYR A 262 3.96 -60.34 0.63
N ASP A 263 4.83 -61.19 1.22
CA ASP A 263 4.96 -61.33 2.67
C ASP A 263 5.53 -60.03 3.30
N SER A 264 6.55 -59.45 2.68
CA SER A 264 7.09 -58.16 3.11
C SER A 264 6.10 -57.05 2.92
N ALA A 265 5.38 -57.00 1.80
CA ALA A 265 4.34 -56.03 1.50
C ALA A 265 3.24 -56.06 2.60
N THR A 266 2.78 -57.26 2.96
CA THR A 266 1.78 -57.49 4.02
C THR A 266 2.29 -57.01 5.39
N TYR A 267 3.53 -57.35 5.74
CA TYR A 267 4.15 -56.91 6.99
C TYR A 267 4.18 -55.39 7.12
N TYR A 268 4.68 -54.66 6.11
CA TYR A 268 4.74 -53.19 6.15
C TYR A 268 3.37 -52.52 6.07
N ALA A 269 2.42 -53.09 5.35
CA ALA A 269 1.04 -52.59 5.30
C ALA A 269 0.33 -52.71 6.66
N GLN A 270 0.50 -53.83 7.36
CA GLN A 270 -0.03 -54.03 8.72
C GLN A 270 0.58 -53.01 9.70
N ARG A 271 1.88 -52.78 9.63
CA ARG A 271 2.56 -51.77 10.44
C ARG A 271 2.07 -50.37 10.15
N THR A 272 1.77 -50.04 8.87
CA THR A 272 1.15 -48.78 8.49
C THR A 272 -0.20 -48.61 9.16
N MET A 273 -1.07 -49.63 9.15
CA MET A 273 -2.37 -49.58 9.80
C MET A 273 -2.27 -49.41 11.32
N ALA A 274 -1.29 -50.03 11.95
CA ALA A 274 -1.06 -49.90 13.40
C ALA A 274 -0.53 -48.55 13.83
N SER A 275 0.17 -47.83 12.93
CA SER A 275 0.88 -46.57 13.26
C SER A 275 0.24 -45.30 12.66
N SER A 276 -0.71 -45.43 11.74
CA SER A 276 -1.34 -44.29 11.05
C SER A 276 -2.82 -44.13 11.42
N SER A 277 -3.23 -42.90 11.66
CA SER A 277 -4.64 -42.46 11.69
C SER A 277 -5.05 -41.74 10.40
N GLU A 278 -4.12 -41.56 9.47
CA GLU A 278 -4.38 -40.82 8.22
C GLU A 278 -5.12 -41.72 7.21
N LEU A 279 -6.28 -41.25 6.76
CA LEU A 279 -7.18 -41.99 5.88
C LEU A 279 -6.52 -42.48 4.60
N PHE A 280 -5.62 -41.66 4.01
CA PHE A 280 -4.93 -42.01 2.78
C PHE A 280 -3.95 -43.17 2.98
N ASN A 281 -3.18 -43.18 4.05
CA ASN A 281 -2.27 -44.27 4.39
C ASN A 281 -3.04 -45.55 4.70
N LEU A 282 -4.13 -45.45 5.46
CA LEU A 282 -5.03 -46.58 5.78
C LEU A 282 -5.65 -47.17 4.52
N ASN A 283 -6.19 -46.36 3.60
CA ASN A 283 -6.76 -46.81 2.34
C ASN A 283 -5.73 -47.57 1.48
N ASN A 284 -4.48 -47.05 1.40
CA ASN A 284 -3.42 -47.70 0.63
C ASN A 284 -2.95 -49.00 1.30
N ALA A 285 -2.83 -49.00 2.64
CA ALA A 285 -2.48 -50.22 3.37
C ALA A 285 -3.52 -51.33 3.19
N LEU A 286 -4.80 -51.02 3.33
CA LEU A 286 -5.90 -51.94 3.08
C LEU A 286 -5.90 -52.46 1.62
N TYR A 287 -5.62 -51.54 0.65
CA TYR A 287 -5.49 -51.98 -0.77
C TYR A 287 -4.42 -53.05 -0.95
N ILE A 288 -3.24 -52.82 -0.34
CA ILE A 288 -2.12 -53.78 -0.45
C ILE A 288 -2.47 -55.08 0.26
N LEU A 289 -3.03 -55.03 1.45
CA LEU A 289 -3.48 -56.23 2.19
C LEU A 289 -4.50 -57.05 1.40
N ILE A 290 -5.53 -56.39 0.84
CA ILE A 290 -6.51 -57.04 -0.03
C ILE A 290 -5.85 -57.68 -1.23
N HIS A 291 -4.93 -56.96 -1.90
CA HIS A 291 -4.23 -57.48 -3.08
C HIS A 291 -3.34 -58.67 -2.74
N CYS A 292 -2.52 -58.59 -1.69
CA CYS A 292 -1.63 -59.66 -1.28
C CYS A 292 -2.42 -60.92 -0.81
N ASP A 293 -3.48 -60.73 -0.04
CA ASP A 293 -4.33 -61.82 0.46
C ASP A 293 -5.08 -62.51 -0.69
N SER A 294 -5.54 -61.74 -1.67
CA SER A 294 -6.19 -62.31 -2.87
C SER A 294 -5.24 -63.21 -3.68
N ILE A 295 -3.95 -62.95 -3.68
CA ILE A 295 -2.94 -63.78 -4.37
C ILE A 295 -2.59 -65.03 -3.55
N ASN A 296 -2.38 -64.83 -2.21
CA ASN A 296 -1.92 -65.93 -1.34
C ASN A 296 -3.02 -66.90 -0.88
N ASN A 297 -4.23 -66.41 -0.59
CA ASN A 297 -5.27 -67.21 0.07
C ASN A 297 -6.60 -67.37 -0.67
N GLY A 298 -6.76 -66.75 -1.81
CA GLY A 298 -7.84 -67.05 -2.75
C GLY A 298 -9.25 -66.68 -2.39
N TYR A 299 -9.62 -66.07 -1.23
CA TYR A 299 -11.00 -65.62 -0.92
C TYR A 299 -11.30 -65.32 0.59
N LYS A 300 -10.61 -64.48 1.28
CA LYS A 300 -11.07 -63.97 2.61
C LYS A 300 -11.00 -62.46 2.77
N VAL A 301 -11.52 -61.72 1.78
CA VAL A 301 -11.30 -60.27 1.67
C VAL A 301 -12.49 -59.40 2.11
N TYR A 302 -13.64 -60.01 2.46
CA TYR A 302 -14.90 -59.25 2.65
C TYR A 302 -14.86 -58.20 3.78
N GLY A 303 -14.20 -58.45 4.91
CA GLY A 303 -14.11 -57.48 6.02
C GLY A 303 -13.24 -56.29 5.67
N LEU A 304 -12.04 -56.51 5.13
CA LEU A 304 -11.10 -55.45 4.73
C LEU A 304 -11.66 -54.61 3.60
N SER A 305 -12.45 -55.19 2.68
CA SER A 305 -13.08 -54.46 1.57
C SER A 305 -14.17 -53.52 2.06
N ALA A 306 -14.95 -53.91 3.05
CA ALA A 306 -15.97 -53.05 3.63
C ALA A 306 -15.32 -51.85 4.40
N GLU A 307 -14.30 -52.12 5.20
CA GLU A 307 -13.55 -51.12 5.90
C GLU A 307 -12.92 -50.10 4.94
N ARG A 308 -12.31 -50.59 3.86
CA ARG A 308 -11.75 -49.77 2.81
C ARG A 308 -12.78 -48.89 2.12
N ALA A 309 -13.99 -49.40 1.85
CA ALA A 309 -15.10 -48.64 1.24
C ALA A 309 -15.54 -47.48 2.14
N ASP A 310 -15.62 -47.72 3.46
CA ASP A 310 -15.97 -46.65 4.41
C ASP A 310 -14.88 -45.54 4.47
N ILE A 311 -13.60 -45.93 4.53
CA ILE A 311 -12.48 -44.99 4.50
C ILE A 311 -12.47 -44.22 3.17
N GLN A 312 -12.74 -44.87 2.06
CA GLN A 312 -12.81 -44.22 0.76
C GLN A 312 -13.91 -43.16 0.70
N LYS A 313 -15.08 -43.45 1.26
CA LYS A 313 -16.16 -42.46 1.38
C LYS A 313 -15.75 -41.25 2.23
N GLN A 314 -15.04 -41.47 3.34
CA GLN A 314 -14.50 -40.37 4.16
C GLN A 314 -13.47 -39.53 3.39
N ILE A 315 -12.61 -40.19 2.60
CA ILE A 315 -11.65 -39.49 1.72
C ILE A 315 -12.38 -38.63 0.69
N GLU A 316 -13.45 -39.13 0.05
CA GLU A 316 -14.24 -38.38 -0.93
C GLU A 316 -14.88 -37.13 -0.31
N ILE A 317 -15.44 -37.24 0.89
CA ILE A 317 -16.01 -36.10 1.64
C ILE A 317 -14.91 -35.06 1.93
N ARG A 318 -13.75 -35.52 2.39
CA ARG A 318 -12.60 -34.64 2.69
C ARG A 318 -12.05 -33.96 1.44
N GLN A 319 -11.94 -34.71 0.32
CA GLN A 319 -11.51 -34.17 -0.98
C GLN A 319 -12.49 -33.08 -1.48
N GLY A 320 -13.80 -33.27 -1.26
CA GLY A 320 -14.80 -32.24 -1.57
C GLY A 320 -14.54 -30.92 -0.83
N LYS A 321 -14.24 -30.97 0.46
CA LYS A 321 -13.87 -29.79 1.25
C LYS A 321 -12.54 -29.17 0.75
N LEU A 322 -11.54 -29.98 0.48
CA LEU A 322 -10.23 -29.51 0.00
C LEU A 322 -10.37 -28.84 -1.37
N SER A 323 -11.14 -29.40 -2.29
CA SER A 323 -11.41 -28.78 -3.60
C SER A 323 -12.12 -27.44 -3.47
N GLN A 324 -13.07 -27.30 -2.54
CA GLN A 324 -13.70 -26.01 -2.25
C GLN A 324 -12.69 -24.99 -1.70
N ALA A 325 -11.79 -25.41 -0.82
CA ALA A 325 -10.73 -24.54 -0.29
C ALA A 325 -9.79 -24.05 -1.42
N VAL A 326 -9.44 -24.95 -2.35
CA VAL A 326 -8.61 -24.57 -3.53
C VAL A 326 -9.35 -23.58 -4.43
N GLN A 327 -10.64 -23.81 -4.70
CA GLN A 327 -11.44 -22.86 -5.49
C GLN A 327 -11.45 -21.44 -4.91
N LEU A 328 -11.51 -21.31 -3.58
CA LEU A 328 -11.38 -20.00 -2.91
C LEU A 328 -10.03 -19.35 -3.21
N LEU A 329 -8.95 -20.11 -3.15
CA LEU A 329 -7.61 -19.61 -3.47
C LEU A 329 -7.49 -19.20 -4.95
N GLU A 330 -7.97 -20.01 -5.88
CA GLU A 330 -7.96 -19.70 -7.31
C GLU A 330 -8.76 -18.43 -7.61
N GLN A 331 -9.93 -18.29 -6.98
CA GLN A 331 -10.75 -17.09 -7.10
C GLN A 331 -10.00 -15.85 -6.58
N ASP A 332 -9.29 -15.98 -5.47
CA ASP A 332 -8.49 -14.89 -4.93
C ASP A 332 -7.31 -14.52 -5.84
N LEU A 333 -6.58 -15.53 -6.34
CA LEU A 333 -5.48 -15.32 -7.28
C LEU A 333 -5.95 -14.74 -8.62
N GLY A 334 -7.16 -15.07 -9.06
CA GLY A 334 -7.80 -14.51 -10.26
C GLY A 334 -8.39 -13.11 -10.07
N ARG A 335 -8.56 -12.66 -8.83
CA ARG A 335 -9.04 -11.31 -8.57
C ARG A 335 -7.99 -10.29 -8.98
N ARG A 336 -8.40 -9.33 -9.82
CA ARG A 336 -7.58 -8.13 -10.04
C ARG A 336 -7.47 -7.39 -8.70
N PRO A 337 -6.28 -6.80 -8.41
CA PRO A 337 -6.10 -6.05 -7.17
C PRO A 337 -7.25 -5.06 -6.99
N ASP A 338 -7.90 -5.12 -5.82
CA ASP A 338 -9.01 -4.23 -5.52
C ASP A 338 -8.52 -2.79 -5.44
N MET A 339 -8.75 -2.05 -6.54
CA MET A 339 -8.36 -0.64 -6.67
C MET A 339 -9.28 0.30 -5.88
N ARG A 340 -10.28 -0.22 -5.13
CA ARG A 340 -11.25 0.62 -4.39
C ARG A 340 -10.56 1.52 -3.38
N TRP A 341 -9.51 1.01 -2.71
CA TRP A 341 -8.72 1.81 -1.78
C TRP A 341 -8.01 2.98 -2.49
N LEU A 342 -7.54 2.77 -3.74
CA LEU A 342 -6.92 3.83 -4.54
C LEU A 342 -7.94 4.92 -4.88
N TYR A 343 -9.17 4.53 -5.26
CA TYR A 343 -10.25 5.50 -5.48
C TYR A 343 -10.62 6.24 -4.20
N ALA A 344 -10.63 5.57 -3.03
CA ALA A 344 -10.84 6.21 -1.74
C ALA A 344 -9.73 7.22 -1.41
N VAL A 345 -8.46 6.87 -1.61
CA VAL A 345 -7.32 7.76 -1.41
C VAL A 345 -7.38 8.95 -2.37
N VAL A 346 -7.64 8.70 -3.66
CA VAL A 346 -7.81 9.78 -4.66
C VAL A 346 -8.99 10.67 -4.26
N GLY A 347 -10.11 10.09 -3.81
CA GLY A 347 -11.27 10.84 -3.31
C GLY A 347 -10.92 11.74 -2.12
N ILE A 348 -10.16 11.23 -1.14
CA ILE A 348 -9.68 12.01 0.01
C ILE A 348 -8.76 13.15 -0.45
N ILE A 349 -7.83 12.89 -1.35
CA ILE A 349 -6.91 13.90 -1.88
C ILE A 349 -7.72 15.00 -2.61
N LEU A 350 -8.66 14.62 -3.46
CA LEU A 350 -9.52 15.57 -4.16
C LEU A 350 -10.39 16.38 -3.18
N PHE A 351 -10.90 15.76 -2.13
CA PHE A 351 -11.67 16.43 -1.09
C PHE A 351 -10.81 17.45 -0.32
N VAL A 352 -9.58 17.10 0.06
CA VAL A 352 -8.64 18.02 0.72
C VAL A 352 -8.28 19.18 -0.21
N LEU A 353 -8.04 18.91 -1.49
CA LEU A 353 -7.80 19.95 -2.50
C LEU A 353 -9.00 20.86 -2.66
N ALA A 354 -10.23 20.32 -2.70
CA ALA A 354 -11.46 21.12 -2.78
C ALA A 354 -11.62 22.02 -1.56
N ILE A 355 -11.37 21.51 -0.35
CA ILE A 355 -11.36 22.32 0.88
C ILE A 355 -10.29 23.42 0.81
N GLY A 356 -9.08 23.09 0.33
CA GLY A 356 -8.00 24.06 0.13
C GLY A 356 -8.40 25.18 -0.84
N ILE A 357 -9.03 24.82 -1.96
CA ILE A 357 -9.54 25.78 -2.95
C ILE A 357 -10.65 26.66 -2.35
N LEU A 358 -11.61 26.06 -1.64
CA LEU A 358 -12.68 26.79 -0.97
C LEU A 358 -12.13 27.74 0.10
N TYR A 359 -11.16 27.30 0.88
CA TYR A 359 -10.46 28.15 1.86
C TYR A 359 -9.70 29.28 1.18
N TYR A 360 -9.02 29.01 0.06
CA TYR A 360 -8.33 30.04 -0.72
C TYR A 360 -9.31 31.08 -1.29
N ILE A 361 -10.43 30.63 -1.87
CA ILE A 361 -11.49 31.52 -2.38
C ILE A 361 -12.09 32.35 -1.23
N TRP A 362 -12.37 31.72 -0.09
CA TRP A 362 -12.89 32.40 1.09
C TRP A 362 -11.90 33.47 1.62
N ARG A 363 -10.60 33.11 1.72
CA ARG A 363 -9.52 34.02 2.12
C ARG A 363 -9.41 35.19 1.15
N LYS A 364 -9.49 34.93 -0.15
CA LYS A 364 -9.43 35.96 -1.19
C LYS A 364 -10.66 36.88 -1.14
N ARG A 365 -11.86 36.32 -0.93
CA ARG A 365 -13.08 37.11 -0.71
C ARG A 365 -12.99 37.99 0.52
N LYS A 366 -12.44 37.47 1.61
CA LYS A 366 -12.22 38.23 2.85
C LYS A 366 -11.20 39.37 2.66
N GLN A 367 -10.15 39.15 1.90
CA GLN A 367 -9.20 40.21 1.52
C GLN A 367 -9.86 41.26 0.61
N HIS A 368 -10.63 40.80 -0.38
CA HIS A 368 -11.38 41.70 -1.27
C HIS A 368 -12.40 42.57 -0.50
N HIS A 369 -13.06 41.98 0.48
CA HIS A 369 -13.99 42.68 1.33
C HIS A 369 -13.30 43.75 2.20
N LYS A 370 -12.09 43.42 2.73
CA LYS A 370 -11.27 44.43 3.46
C LYS A 370 -10.84 45.56 2.54
N LEU A 371 -10.40 45.21 1.30
CA LEU A 371 -10.02 46.22 0.32
C LEU A 371 -11.18 47.15 -0.08
N ILE A 372 -12.38 46.59 -0.23
CA ILE A 372 -13.59 47.36 -0.54
C ILE A 372 -13.91 48.32 0.61
N ILE A 373 -13.76 47.87 1.88
CA ILE A 373 -13.97 48.73 3.05
C ILE A 373 -12.93 49.86 3.09
N GLU A 374 -11.64 49.51 2.86
CA GLU A 374 -10.56 50.53 2.81
C GLU A 374 -10.76 51.53 1.65
N VAL A 375 -11.23 51.06 0.50
CA VAL A 375 -11.55 51.93 -0.65
C VAL A 375 -12.76 52.80 -0.32
N GLN A 376 -13.78 52.28 0.37
CA GLN A 376 -14.93 53.04 0.80
C GLN A 376 -14.56 54.08 1.89
N GLU A 377 -13.70 53.71 2.83
CA GLU A 377 -13.17 54.64 3.85
C GLU A 377 -12.35 55.77 3.20
N LYS A 378 -11.44 55.41 2.25
CA LYS A 378 -10.68 56.44 1.50
C LYS A 378 -11.58 57.31 0.62
N LYS A 379 -12.65 56.76 0.04
CA LYS A 379 -13.62 57.51 -0.76
C LYS A 379 -14.46 58.45 0.15
N GLN A 380 -14.71 58.03 1.39
CA GLN A 380 -15.39 58.87 2.39
C GLN A 380 -14.46 59.96 2.91
N GLU A 381 -13.15 59.69 3.09
CA GLU A 381 -12.12 60.70 3.40
C GLU A 381 -11.96 61.69 2.23
N GLN A 382 -11.95 61.21 0.97
CA GLN A 382 -11.96 62.08 -0.20
C GLN A 382 -13.19 62.98 -0.27
N ASN A 383 -14.38 62.45 0.00
CA ASN A 383 -15.61 63.27 0.03
C ASN A 383 -15.58 64.31 1.16
N ILE A 384 -15.01 63.97 2.33
CA ILE A 384 -14.82 64.89 3.42
C ILE A 384 -13.76 65.94 3.05
N LEU A 385 -12.70 65.54 2.34
CA LEU A 385 -11.69 66.45 1.83
C LEU A 385 -12.24 67.37 0.74
N GLU A 386 -13.06 66.85 -0.19
CA GLU A 386 -13.79 67.63 -1.20
C GLU A 386 -14.77 68.63 -0.57
N ASP A 387 -15.52 68.21 0.43
CA ASP A 387 -16.38 69.11 1.21
C ASP A 387 -15.57 70.18 1.96
N SER A 388 -14.39 69.80 2.48
CA SER A 388 -13.46 70.72 3.12
C SER A 388 -12.79 71.67 2.10
N ILE A 389 -12.45 71.16 0.92
CA ILE A 389 -11.92 71.96 -0.21
C ILE A 389 -12.99 72.88 -0.77
N ASN A 390 -14.24 72.44 -0.87
CA ASN A 390 -15.36 73.30 -1.30
C ASN A 390 -15.69 74.38 -0.26
N ASN A 391 -15.50 74.12 1.00
CA ASN A 391 -15.61 75.14 2.07
C ASN A 391 -14.40 76.11 2.13
N LEU A 392 -13.22 75.67 1.65
CA LEU A 392 -12.01 76.48 1.49
C LEU A 392 -11.96 77.24 0.17
N SER A 393 -12.90 76.99 -0.78
CA SER A 393 -12.95 77.62 -2.10
C SER A 393 -13.33 79.09 -2.08
N LEU A 394 -13.51 79.68 -0.92
CA LEU A 394 -13.67 81.12 -0.71
C LEU A 394 -12.32 81.81 -0.47
N LEU A 395 -11.19 81.09 -0.39
CA LEU A 395 -9.86 81.67 -0.17
C LEU A 395 -8.80 80.98 -1.04
N GLN A 396 -8.37 81.74 -2.12
CA GLN A 396 -7.14 81.54 -2.92
C GLN A 396 -7.15 80.43 -4.01
N THR A 397 -7.40 80.88 -5.22
CA THR A 397 -7.38 80.13 -6.48
C THR A 397 -6.03 79.54 -6.90
N GLU A 398 -4.92 79.95 -6.35
CA GLU A 398 -3.58 79.46 -6.75
C GLU A 398 -3.16 78.14 -6.06
N LYS A 399 -3.57 77.91 -4.82
CA LYS A 399 -3.30 76.66 -4.14
C LYS A 399 -4.12 75.47 -4.69
N ARG A 400 -5.24 75.80 -5.28
CA ARG A 400 -6.14 74.78 -5.88
C ARG A 400 -5.52 74.10 -7.10
N LYS A 401 -4.78 74.83 -7.91
CA LYS A 401 -4.13 74.35 -9.10
C LYS A 401 -3.00 73.37 -8.83
N GLN A 402 -2.20 73.63 -7.79
CA GLN A 402 -1.11 72.73 -7.37
C GLN A 402 -1.58 71.39 -6.83
N ILE A 403 -2.70 71.39 -6.04
CA ILE A 403 -3.24 70.18 -5.48
C ILE A 403 -3.89 69.31 -6.56
N ILE A 404 -4.54 69.86 -7.57
CA ILE A 404 -5.13 69.14 -8.70
C ILE A 404 -4.02 68.50 -9.56
N GLU A 405 -2.93 69.20 -9.84
CA GLU A 405 -1.78 68.65 -10.59
C GLU A 405 -1.10 67.50 -9.83
N GLU A 406 -1.02 67.55 -8.50
CA GLU A 406 -0.46 66.48 -7.67
C GLU A 406 -1.32 65.21 -7.64
N VAL A 407 -2.65 65.38 -7.56
CA VAL A 407 -3.62 64.29 -7.57
C VAL A 407 -3.73 63.61 -8.95
N GLU A 408 -3.71 64.38 -10.04
CA GLU A 408 -3.67 63.87 -11.39
C GLU A 408 -2.36 63.11 -11.71
N SER A 409 -1.23 63.58 -11.18
CA SER A 409 0.05 62.90 -11.30
C SER A 409 0.05 61.51 -10.66
N VAL A 410 -0.58 61.35 -9.49
CA VAL A 410 -0.72 60.07 -8.78
C VAL A 410 -1.68 59.14 -9.49
N CYS A 411 -2.79 59.65 -10.06
CA CYS A 411 -3.73 58.78 -10.81
C CYS A 411 -3.17 58.33 -12.18
N HIS A 412 -2.37 59.14 -12.86
CA HIS A 412 -1.74 58.74 -14.12
C HIS A 412 -0.61 57.70 -13.96
N GLN A 413 0.00 57.58 -12.79
CA GLN A 413 1.01 56.57 -12.52
C GLN A 413 0.51 55.12 -12.61
N PHE A 414 -0.77 54.87 -12.41
CA PHE A 414 -1.34 53.54 -12.36
C PHE A 414 -1.84 52.94 -13.69
N HIS A 415 -1.90 53.71 -14.78
CA HIS A 415 -2.54 53.29 -16.04
C HIS A 415 -1.67 53.26 -17.28
N ASP A 416 -0.36 53.65 -17.24
CA ASP A 416 0.51 53.68 -18.40
C ASP A 416 1.39 52.41 -18.51
N PRO A 417 1.26 51.61 -19.59
CA PRO A 417 2.11 50.43 -19.84
C PRO A 417 3.61 50.75 -19.93
N ASN A 418 3.99 51.98 -20.21
CA ASN A 418 5.39 52.40 -20.27
C ASN A 418 6.05 52.59 -18.90
N ASN A 419 5.26 52.73 -17.82
CA ASN A 419 5.80 52.89 -16.47
C ASN A 419 6.21 51.55 -15.82
N ILE A 420 5.77 50.41 -16.33
CA ILE A 420 6.21 49.07 -15.85
C ILE A 420 7.73 48.93 -15.94
N ARG A 421 8.41 49.60 -16.86
CA ARG A 421 9.86 49.56 -16.99
C ARG A 421 10.59 50.31 -15.89
N LYS A 422 10.01 51.39 -15.33
CA LYS A 422 10.66 52.22 -14.29
C LYS A 422 10.44 51.61 -12.88
N ASP A 423 9.34 50.94 -12.67
CA ASP A 423 9.00 50.35 -11.37
C ASP A 423 9.64 48.97 -11.11
N LEU A 424 10.16 48.31 -12.19
CA LEU A 424 10.90 47.06 -12.06
C LEU A 424 12.27 47.32 -11.47
N ARG A 425 12.51 46.84 -10.24
CA ARG A 425 13.85 46.86 -9.61
C ARG A 425 14.73 45.78 -10.25
N TRP A 426 15.29 46.14 -11.43
CA TRP A 426 16.17 45.26 -12.19
C TRP A 426 17.41 44.77 -11.43
N ASN A 427 17.80 45.47 -10.36
CA ASN A 427 18.92 45.10 -9.50
C ASN A 427 18.54 44.03 -8.46
N ASP A 428 17.26 43.84 -8.20
CA ASP A 428 16.76 42.83 -7.29
C ASP A 428 15.97 41.75 -8.06
N TYR A 429 16.65 40.63 -8.30
CA TYR A 429 16.13 39.56 -9.15
C TYR A 429 14.85 38.92 -8.59
N GLU A 430 14.80 38.69 -7.28
CA GLU A 430 13.63 38.02 -6.66
C GLU A 430 12.37 38.89 -6.69
N ILE A 431 12.53 40.17 -6.39
CA ILE A 431 11.43 41.15 -6.45
C ILE A 431 10.97 41.32 -7.90
N MET A 432 11.89 41.42 -8.87
CA MET A 432 11.57 41.50 -10.28
C MET A 432 10.77 40.26 -10.72
N CYS A 433 11.23 39.06 -10.39
CA CYS A 433 10.59 37.83 -10.76
C CYS A 433 9.16 37.72 -10.15
N SER A 434 8.99 38.10 -8.90
CA SER A 434 7.70 38.08 -8.22
C SER A 434 6.69 39.03 -8.88
N ILE A 435 7.11 40.25 -9.22
CA ILE A 435 6.26 41.25 -9.88
C ILE A 435 5.87 40.79 -11.30
N VAL A 436 6.83 40.26 -12.04
CA VAL A 436 6.59 39.82 -13.42
C VAL A 436 5.71 38.54 -13.42
N ASN A 437 5.94 37.58 -12.55
CA ASN A 437 5.10 36.39 -12.41
C ASN A 437 3.64 36.75 -12.07
N PHE A 438 3.46 37.66 -11.14
CA PHE A 438 2.12 38.12 -10.75
C PHE A 438 1.39 38.80 -11.93
N ARG A 439 2.09 39.67 -12.69
CA ARG A 439 1.50 40.45 -13.78
C ARG A 439 1.38 39.70 -15.10
N MET A 440 2.18 38.65 -15.30
CA MET A 440 2.30 37.90 -16.56
C MET A 440 2.04 36.40 -16.41
N PHE A 441 1.11 36.02 -15.56
CA PHE A 441 0.57 34.65 -15.47
C PHE A 441 1.64 33.55 -15.26
N GLY A 442 2.67 33.80 -14.46
CA GLY A 442 3.65 32.79 -14.09
C GLY A 442 4.71 32.51 -15.16
N ILE A 443 4.99 33.45 -16.06
CA ILE A 443 5.97 33.27 -17.15
C ILE A 443 7.38 32.98 -16.61
N VAL A 444 7.77 33.55 -15.47
CA VAL A 444 9.10 33.32 -14.88
C VAL A 444 9.22 31.89 -14.38
N ASP A 445 8.16 31.31 -13.81
CA ASP A 445 8.15 29.92 -13.36
C ASP A 445 8.25 28.96 -14.56
N GLN A 446 7.59 29.30 -15.66
CA GLN A 446 7.71 28.53 -16.90
C GLN A 446 9.14 28.62 -17.47
N LEU A 447 9.79 29.80 -17.42
CA LEU A 447 11.19 29.97 -17.87
C LEU A 447 12.16 29.19 -16.98
N HIS A 448 11.93 29.09 -15.68
CA HIS A 448 12.72 28.26 -14.78
C HIS A 448 12.68 26.78 -15.16
N ALA A 449 11.54 26.27 -15.67
CA ALA A 449 11.40 24.88 -16.12
C ALA A 449 12.37 24.52 -17.28
N TYR A 450 12.85 25.51 -18.04
CA TYR A 450 13.85 25.31 -19.10
C TYR A 450 15.29 25.38 -18.60
N SER A 451 15.53 25.38 -17.29
CA SER A 451 16.86 25.46 -16.68
C SER A 451 17.69 26.67 -17.13
N LEU A 452 17.02 27.81 -17.30
CA LEU A 452 17.66 29.07 -17.64
C LEU A 452 18.31 29.68 -16.39
N SER A 453 19.49 30.29 -16.60
CA SER A 453 20.16 31.09 -15.56
C SER A 453 19.43 32.43 -15.35
N GLU A 454 19.65 33.06 -14.19
CA GLU A 454 19.11 34.39 -13.88
C GLU A 454 19.35 35.40 -15.02
N LYS A 455 20.54 35.39 -15.61
CA LYS A 455 20.93 36.30 -16.73
C LYS A 455 20.13 36.01 -18.00
N GLU A 456 19.85 34.74 -18.27
CA GLU A 456 19.03 34.30 -19.40
C GLU A 456 17.57 34.66 -19.21
N ILE A 457 17.04 34.53 -17.98
CA ILE A 457 15.67 34.94 -17.64
C ILE A 457 15.52 36.46 -17.76
N ARG A 458 16.46 37.25 -17.21
CA ARG A 458 16.48 38.70 -17.38
C ARG A 458 16.49 39.10 -18.87
N LEU A 459 17.28 38.40 -19.69
CA LEU A 459 17.30 38.62 -21.13
C LEU A 459 15.92 38.32 -21.77
N CYS A 460 15.29 37.22 -21.43
CA CYS A 460 13.95 36.86 -21.93
C CYS A 460 12.95 37.96 -21.61
N LEU A 461 12.95 38.46 -20.39
CA LEU A 461 12.05 39.55 -19.98
C LEU A 461 12.33 40.84 -20.72
N LEU A 462 13.60 41.21 -20.93
CA LEU A 462 13.98 42.40 -21.72
C LEU A 462 13.56 42.27 -23.19
N VAL A 463 13.67 41.06 -23.77
CA VAL A 463 13.19 40.81 -25.14
C VAL A 463 11.67 40.89 -25.20
N LEU A 464 10.97 40.35 -24.20
CA LEU A 464 9.51 40.42 -24.11
C LEU A 464 9.03 41.88 -24.04
N PHE A 465 9.66 42.70 -23.21
CA PHE A 465 9.36 44.13 -23.04
C PHE A 465 9.92 45.02 -24.16
N GLN A 466 10.46 44.45 -25.23
CA GLN A 466 11.01 45.17 -26.37
C GLN A 466 12.12 46.19 -26.02
N ALA A 467 12.93 45.87 -25.03
CA ALA A 467 14.07 46.73 -24.70
C ALA A 467 15.03 46.85 -25.89
N SER A 468 15.54 48.07 -26.14
CA SER A 468 16.55 48.30 -27.18
C SER A 468 17.87 47.64 -26.82
N THR A 469 18.72 47.36 -27.78
CA THR A 469 20.05 46.76 -27.55
C THR A 469 20.89 47.56 -26.55
N LYS A 470 20.78 48.88 -26.57
CA LYS A 470 21.47 49.78 -25.63
C LYS A 470 20.93 49.56 -24.20
N GLN A 471 19.62 49.52 -24.01
CA GLN A 471 18.98 49.24 -22.72
C GLN A 471 19.29 47.83 -22.17
N MET A 472 19.44 46.84 -23.05
CA MET A 472 19.85 45.47 -22.65
C MET A 472 21.31 45.47 -22.16
N VAL A 473 22.20 46.22 -22.76
CA VAL A 473 23.60 46.34 -22.32
C VAL A 473 23.68 47.06 -20.98
N ASP A 474 22.88 48.10 -20.78
CA ASP A 474 22.87 48.86 -19.53
C ASP A 474 22.33 48.06 -18.34
N LEU A 475 21.40 47.12 -18.58
CA LEU A 475 20.73 46.34 -17.55
C LEU A 475 21.29 44.92 -17.35
N LEU A 476 22.11 44.43 -18.28
CA LEU A 476 22.78 43.13 -18.17
C LEU A 476 24.32 43.39 -18.14
N PRO A 477 25.06 42.65 -17.30
CA PRO A 477 26.52 42.81 -17.16
C PRO A 477 27.26 42.21 -18.37
N TYR A 478 26.93 42.66 -19.59
CA TYR A 478 27.57 42.20 -20.84
C TYR A 478 27.91 43.34 -21.77
N ALA A 479 29.08 43.24 -22.38
CA ALA A 479 29.43 44.10 -23.53
C ALA A 479 28.51 43.76 -24.70
N GLN A 480 28.31 44.71 -25.61
CA GLN A 480 27.44 44.56 -26.77
C GLN A 480 27.75 43.31 -27.63
N SER A 481 29.03 42.92 -27.72
CA SER A 481 29.51 41.72 -28.41
C SER A 481 29.09 40.40 -27.70
N GLY A 482 28.91 40.40 -26.37
CA GLY A 482 28.48 39.25 -25.59
C GLY A 482 26.97 39.02 -25.63
N LEU A 483 26.16 40.06 -25.87
CA LEU A 483 24.71 39.99 -25.86
C LEU A 483 24.16 39.08 -26.98
N GLY A 484 24.80 39.11 -28.16
CA GLY A 484 24.44 38.23 -29.29
C GLY A 484 24.61 36.75 -28.95
N LYS A 485 25.73 36.40 -28.28
CA LYS A 485 26.00 35.03 -27.83
C LYS A 485 24.99 34.59 -26.76
N LEU A 486 24.64 35.45 -25.81
CA LEU A 486 23.64 35.17 -24.77
C LEU A 486 22.27 34.97 -25.41
N LYS A 487 21.82 35.81 -26.35
CA LYS A 487 20.57 35.61 -27.07
C LYS A 487 20.51 34.27 -27.81
N TYR A 488 21.61 33.89 -28.48
CA TYR A 488 21.70 32.63 -29.21
C TYR A 488 21.62 31.42 -28.27
N THR A 489 22.36 31.41 -27.17
CA THR A 489 22.37 30.30 -26.21
C THR A 489 21.02 30.17 -25.53
N THR A 490 20.38 31.26 -25.13
CA THR A 490 19.07 31.30 -24.52
C THR A 490 17.98 30.78 -25.49
N ALA A 491 17.99 31.28 -26.73
CA ALA A 491 17.01 30.81 -27.73
C ALA A 491 17.18 29.31 -28.01
N ARG A 492 18.38 28.77 -28.05
CA ARG A 492 18.64 27.34 -28.23
C ARG A 492 18.15 26.51 -27.07
N LYS A 493 18.31 26.95 -25.83
CA LYS A 493 17.77 26.25 -24.63
C LYS A 493 16.24 26.22 -24.64
N LEU A 494 15.61 27.26 -25.17
CA LEU A 494 14.16 27.34 -25.33
C LEU A 494 13.62 26.60 -26.57
N GLY A 495 14.49 25.98 -27.38
CA GLY A 495 14.09 25.28 -28.61
C GLY A 495 13.61 26.19 -29.75
N THR A 496 14.05 27.48 -29.73
CA THR A 496 13.69 28.48 -30.75
C THR A 496 14.94 29.14 -31.33
N ASN A 497 14.77 30.09 -32.25
CA ASN A 497 15.87 30.91 -32.78
C ASN A 497 15.80 32.35 -32.27
N THR A 498 16.87 33.10 -32.44
CA THR A 498 16.97 34.47 -31.91
C THR A 498 15.98 35.46 -32.52
N SER A 499 15.50 35.24 -33.76
CA SER A 499 14.50 36.05 -34.44
C SER A 499 13.11 35.79 -33.91
N ASN A 500 12.81 34.53 -33.53
CA ASN A 500 11.48 34.11 -33.05
C ASN A 500 11.36 34.08 -31.50
N LEU A 501 12.46 34.41 -30.79
CA LEU A 501 12.52 34.36 -29.35
C LEU A 501 11.34 35.11 -28.68
N ARG A 502 11.02 36.30 -29.14
CA ARG A 502 9.91 37.09 -28.61
C ARG A 502 8.55 36.44 -28.87
N ILE A 503 8.35 35.92 -30.09
CA ILE A 503 7.07 35.23 -30.46
C ILE A 503 6.89 34.00 -29.61
N PHE A 504 7.96 33.24 -29.38
CA PHE A 504 7.95 32.09 -28.49
C PHE A 504 7.57 32.47 -27.05
N LEU A 505 8.21 33.52 -26.49
CA LEU A 505 7.88 34.00 -25.14
C LEU A 505 6.42 34.47 -25.00
N LEU A 506 5.89 35.13 -26.05
CA LEU A 506 4.46 35.51 -26.07
C LEU A 506 3.52 34.30 -26.17
N SER A 507 3.96 33.20 -26.79
CA SER A 507 3.14 31.96 -26.84
C SER A 507 3.09 31.22 -25.49
N MET A 508 4.10 31.40 -24.64
CA MET A 508 4.12 30.87 -23.29
C MET A 508 3.13 31.56 -22.33
N MET A 509 2.65 32.75 -22.70
CA MET A 509 1.70 33.53 -21.90
C MET A 509 0.22 33.21 -22.25
N LYS A 510 -0.03 32.36 -23.23
CA LYS A 510 -1.37 31.87 -23.62
C LYS A 510 -1.70 30.60 -22.85
#